data_67ecc520616eed5fc2182421742df662
#
_entry.id   67ecc520616eed5fc2182421742df662
#
_cell.length_a   1.000
_cell.length_b   1.000
_cell.length_c   1.000
_cell.angle_alpha   90.00
_cell.angle_beta   90.00
_cell.angle_gamma   90.00
#
_symmetry.space_group_name_H-M   'P 1'
#
loop_
_entity.id
_entity.type
_entity.pdbx_description
1 polymer ?
#
loop_
_entity_poly.entity_id
_entity_poly.type
_entity_poly.pdbx_seq_one_letter_code
_entity_poly.pdbx_strand_id
1 'polypeptide(L)'
;DSDNRNRTVEVKQAILAKNDRLAERNRGYFLAKQVKVLNVVSSPGAGKTALLQRTLQDLSDRIPTGIIVGDLETDNDAQRLGTTGAPVVQITTGTVCHLEADMVLRSAQHLDLDALDLLVIENVGNLVCPASYDLGEDARVVLFSTTEGEDKPLKYPTMFKTADLVVINKIDIAEAVGFDRQTALDNVRRIAPQAEILEVS
;
A
#
# COMPACT_ATOMS: atom_id res chain seq x y z
N ASP A 1 25.06 -16.63 21.68
CA ASP A 1 24.42 -15.38 21.15
C ASP A 1 24.55 -15.20 19.64
N SER A 2 25.66 -15.56 19.02
CA SER A 2 25.85 -15.50 17.56
C SER A 2 25.03 -16.56 16.81
N ASP A 3 24.92 -17.76 17.35
CA ASP A 3 24.19 -18.87 16.73
C ASP A 3 22.68 -18.62 16.71
N ASN A 4 22.13 -18.01 17.76
CA ASN A 4 20.72 -17.63 17.82
C ASN A 4 20.38 -16.49 16.85
N ARG A 5 21.30 -15.53 16.64
CA ARG A 5 21.14 -14.46 15.65
C ARG A 5 21.18 -14.99 14.22
N ASN A 6 22.11 -15.89 13.90
CA ASN A 6 22.20 -16.51 12.59
C ASN A 6 20.93 -17.30 12.26
N ARG A 7 20.44 -18.09 13.21
CA ARG A 7 19.21 -18.87 13.06
C ARG A 7 17.98 -18.00 12.84
N THR A 8 17.88 -16.85 13.53
CA THR A 8 16.80 -15.88 13.36
C THR A 8 16.86 -15.24 11.96
N VAL A 9 18.04 -14.90 11.45
CA VAL A 9 18.24 -14.35 10.11
C VAL A 9 17.83 -15.35 9.04
N GLU A 10 18.26 -16.62 9.16
CA GLU A 10 17.90 -17.70 8.23
C GLU A 10 16.40 -17.94 8.17
N VAL A 11 15.71 -17.98 9.33
CA VAL A 11 14.25 -18.13 9.39
C VAL A 11 13.55 -16.96 8.71
N LYS A 12 13.99 -15.73 8.98
CA LYS A 12 13.42 -14.53 8.35
C LYS A 12 13.61 -14.55 6.84
N GLN A 13 14.78 -14.91 6.35
CA GLN A 13 15.05 -15.05 4.92
C GLN A 13 14.17 -16.12 4.27
N ALA A 14 13.96 -17.25 4.93
CA ALA A 14 13.10 -18.32 4.43
C ALA A 14 11.63 -17.89 4.34
N ILE A 15 11.14 -17.10 5.30
CA ILE A 15 9.78 -16.53 5.28
C ILE A 15 9.62 -15.58 4.11
N LEU A 16 10.56 -14.65 3.90
CA LEU A 16 10.52 -13.70 2.81
C LEU A 16 10.62 -14.39 1.45
N ALA A 17 11.52 -15.37 1.30
CA ALA A 17 11.65 -16.16 0.08
C ALA A 17 10.37 -16.94 -0.25
N LYS A 18 9.67 -17.45 0.76
CA LYS A 18 8.35 -18.07 0.57
C LYS A 18 7.33 -17.06 0.07
N ASN A 19 7.26 -15.89 0.71
CA ASN A 19 6.35 -14.82 0.29
C ASN A 19 6.63 -14.38 -1.15
N ASP A 20 7.90 -14.22 -1.55
CA ASP A 20 8.28 -13.81 -2.90
C ASP A 20 7.79 -14.80 -3.97
N ARG A 21 7.90 -16.11 -3.70
CA ARG A 21 7.35 -17.14 -4.61
C ARG A 21 5.82 -17.05 -4.71
N LEU A 22 5.15 -16.77 -3.60
CA LEU A 22 3.69 -16.60 -3.58
C LEU A 22 3.27 -15.29 -4.27
N ALA A 23 4.07 -14.23 -4.16
CA ALA A 23 3.86 -12.98 -4.88
C ALA A 23 3.96 -13.18 -6.40
N GLU A 24 4.94 -13.94 -6.87
CA GLU A 24 5.04 -14.29 -8.30
C GLU A 24 3.83 -15.11 -8.79
N ARG A 25 3.34 -16.05 -7.99
CA ARG A 25 2.08 -16.76 -8.27
C ARG A 25 0.91 -15.80 -8.39
N ASN A 26 0.77 -14.85 -7.47
CA ASN A 26 -0.27 -13.82 -7.51
C ASN A 26 -0.19 -12.98 -8.78
N ARG A 27 1.03 -12.56 -9.16
CA ARG A 27 1.27 -11.77 -10.37
C ARG A 27 0.79 -12.50 -11.61
N GLY A 28 1.10 -13.79 -11.74
CA GLY A 28 0.61 -14.62 -12.82
C GLY A 28 -0.92 -14.80 -12.80
N TYR A 29 -1.51 -14.97 -11.62
CA TYR A 29 -2.96 -15.09 -11.46
C TYR A 29 -3.70 -13.81 -11.86
N PHE A 30 -3.25 -12.66 -11.37
CA PHE A 30 -3.85 -11.37 -11.72
C PHE A 30 -3.67 -11.03 -13.20
N LEU A 31 -2.51 -11.36 -13.77
CA LEU A 31 -2.27 -11.20 -15.21
C LEU A 31 -3.24 -12.05 -16.05
N ALA A 32 -3.49 -13.30 -15.66
CA ALA A 32 -4.45 -14.18 -16.32
C ALA A 32 -5.89 -13.66 -16.23
N LYS A 33 -6.22 -12.96 -15.14
CA LYS A 33 -7.50 -12.28 -14.94
C LYS A 33 -7.58 -10.90 -15.61
N GLN A 34 -6.48 -10.43 -16.18
CA GLN A 34 -6.37 -9.09 -16.81
C GLN A 34 -6.70 -7.93 -15.84
N VAL A 35 -6.43 -8.11 -14.56
CA VAL A 35 -6.64 -7.12 -13.51
C VAL A 35 -5.32 -6.48 -13.15
N LYS A 36 -5.28 -5.14 -13.13
CA LYS A 36 -4.16 -4.36 -12.60
C LYS A 36 -4.25 -4.27 -11.08
N VAL A 37 -3.12 -4.34 -10.40
CA VAL A 37 -3.07 -4.38 -8.93
C VAL A 37 -2.18 -3.27 -8.41
N LEU A 38 -2.74 -2.42 -7.54
CA LEU A 38 -2.02 -1.39 -6.81
C LEU A 38 -1.95 -1.75 -5.32
N ASN A 39 -0.77 -1.61 -4.74
CA ASN A 39 -0.56 -1.73 -3.30
C ASN A 39 -0.33 -0.35 -2.71
N VAL A 40 -1.26 0.14 -1.88
CA VAL A 40 -1.19 1.47 -1.26
C VAL A 40 -0.75 1.34 0.19
N VAL A 41 0.39 1.94 0.49
CA VAL A 41 1.03 1.90 1.80
C VAL A 41 1.20 3.31 2.38
N SER A 42 1.03 3.45 3.67
CA SER A 42 1.22 4.70 4.40
C SER A 42 1.40 4.46 5.89
N SER A 43 1.83 5.49 6.63
CA SER A 43 1.62 5.53 8.08
C SER A 43 0.13 5.65 8.40
N PRO A 44 -0.29 5.25 9.62
CA PRO A 44 -1.64 5.55 10.10
C PRO A 44 -1.92 7.06 10.06
N GLY A 45 -3.12 7.44 9.67
CA GLY A 45 -3.54 8.85 9.67
C GLY A 45 -3.05 9.70 8.48
N ALA A 46 -2.36 9.13 7.49
CA ALA A 46 -1.92 9.86 6.30
C ALA A 46 -3.07 10.23 5.34
N GLY A 47 -4.27 9.68 5.55
CA GLY A 47 -5.44 9.92 4.71
C GLY A 47 -5.66 8.89 3.61
N LYS A 48 -5.06 7.70 3.74
CA LYS A 48 -5.14 6.62 2.75
C LYS A 48 -6.56 6.23 2.41
N THR A 49 -7.39 5.93 3.41
CA THR A 49 -8.80 5.54 3.20
C THR A 49 -9.62 6.66 2.56
N ALA A 50 -9.44 7.91 2.99
CA ALA A 50 -10.14 9.06 2.41
C ALA A 50 -9.76 9.27 0.93
N LEU A 51 -8.47 9.17 0.60
CA LEU A 51 -7.98 9.24 -0.77
C LEU A 51 -8.60 8.13 -1.64
N LEU A 52 -8.59 6.90 -1.16
CA LEU A 52 -9.16 5.78 -1.88
C LEU A 52 -10.67 5.91 -2.05
N GLN A 53 -11.39 6.35 -1.03
CA GLN A 53 -12.83 6.60 -1.11
C GLN A 53 -13.16 7.62 -2.21
N ARG A 54 -12.43 8.73 -2.27
CA ARG A 54 -12.60 9.74 -3.31
C ARG A 54 -12.23 9.20 -4.69
N THR A 55 -11.13 8.48 -4.80
CA THR A 55 -10.69 7.87 -6.06
C THR A 55 -11.72 6.89 -6.59
N LEU A 56 -12.30 6.05 -5.75
CA LEU A 56 -13.35 5.11 -6.15
C LEU A 56 -14.61 5.81 -6.63
N GLN A 57 -15.02 6.89 -5.95
CA GLN A 57 -16.17 7.69 -6.38
C GLN A 57 -15.93 8.30 -7.77
N ASP A 58 -14.72 8.79 -8.03
CA ASP A 58 -14.37 9.41 -9.31
C ASP A 58 -14.19 8.37 -10.44
N LEU A 59 -13.83 7.13 -10.11
CA LEU A 59 -13.59 6.05 -11.08
C LEU A 59 -14.80 5.14 -11.32
N SER A 60 -15.82 5.16 -10.46
CA SER A 60 -16.91 4.18 -10.42
C SER A 60 -17.55 3.89 -11.77
N ASP A 61 -17.74 4.92 -12.61
CA ASP A 61 -18.38 4.82 -13.91
C ASP A 61 -17.42 4.49 -15.07
N ARG A 62 -16.10 4.42 -14.80
CA ARG A 62 -15.08 4.29 -15.85
C ARG A 62 -14.20 3.07 -15.69
N ILE A 63 -13.84 2.74 -14.46
CA ILE A 63 -12.89 1.66 -14.17
C ILE A 63 -13.47 0.81 -13.05
N PRO A 64 -14.03 -0.37 -13.37
CA PRO A 64 -14.50 -1.32 -12.37
C PRO A 64 -13.36 -1.69 -11.41
N THR A 65 -13.50 -1.31 -10.14
CA THR A 65 -12.44 -1.41 -9.13
C THR A 65 -12.94 -2.17 -7.91
N GLY A 66 -12.17 -3.18 -7.49
CA GLY A 66 -12.35 -3.87 -6.21
C GLY A 66 -11.26 -3.50 -5.23
N ILE A 67 -11.52 -3.72 -3.93
CA ILE A 67 -10.57 -3.39 -2.87
C ILE A 67 -10.40 -4.54 -1.90
N ILE A 68 -9.13 -4.76 -1.53
CA ILE A 68 -8.74 -5.56 -0.36
C ILE A 68 -8.19 -4.60 0.69
N VAL A 69 -8.75 -4.63 1.90
CA VAL A 69 -8.34 -3.78 3.01
C VAL A 69 -7.66 -4.63 4.08
N GLY A 70 -6.41 -4.31 4.41
CA GLY A 70 -5.71 -4.89 5.56
C GLY A 70 -5.82 -3.98 6.78
N ASP A 71 -6.35 -4.49 7.88
CA ASP A 71 -6.40 -3.78 9.16
C ASP A 71 -6.05 -4.72 10.30
N LEU A 72 -5.52 -4.15 11.39
CA LEU A 72 -5.14 -4.91 12.58
C LEU A 72 -6.37 -5.48 13.31
N GLU A 73 -7.41 -4.69 13.52
CA GLU A 73 -8.51 -5.04 14.42
C GLU A 73 -9.91 -4.60 13.97
N THR A 74 -10.04 -3.55 13.14
CA THR A 74 -11.34 -2.93 12.83
C THR A 74 -11.75 -3.11 11.37
N ASP A 75 -13.06 -3.00 11.11
CA ASP A 75 -13.63 -3.02 9.76
C ASP A 75 -14.07 -1.61 9.26
N ASN A 76 -13.71 -0.56 10.01
CA ASN A 76 -14.13 0.80 9.71
C ASN A 76 -13.73 1.27 8.31
N ASP A 77 -12.51 1.00 7.89
CA ASP A 77 -12.02 1.39 6.57
C ASP A 77 -12.72 0.60 5.46
N ALA A 78 -12.94 -0.70 5.66
CA ALA A 78 -13.70 -1.53 4.73
C ALA A 78 -15.15 -1.04 4.59
N GLN A 79 -15.81 -0.67 5.70
CA GLN A 79 -17.16 -0.11 5.69
C GLN A 79 -17.21 1.23 4.93
N ARG A 80 -16.26 2.12 5.19
CA ARG A 80 -16.17 3.41 4.47
C ARG A 80 -16.01 3.22 2.97
N LEU A 81 -15.12 2.33 2.54
CA LEU A 81 -14.88 2.06 1.13
C LEU A 81 -16.08 1.36 0.48
N GLY A 82 -16.78 0.50 1.21
CA GLY A 82 -18.01 -0.15 0.76
C GLY A 82 -19.13 0.82 0.42
N THR A 83 -19.17 2.02 1.04
CA THR A 83 -20.18 3.04 0.72
C THR A 83 -20.05 3.60 -0.71
N THR A 84 -18.92 3.38 -1.37
CA THR A 84 -18.69 3.77 -2.77
C THR A 84 -19.37 2.85 -3.78
N GLY A 85 -19.89 1.70 -3.34
CA GLY A 85 -20.44 0.65 -4.19
C GLY A 85 -19.38 -0.32 -4.74
N ALA A 86 -18.09 -0.08 -4.50
CA ALA A 86 -17.03 -1.01 -4.89
C ALA A 86 -17.10 -2.31 -4.05
N PRO A 87 -16.82 -3.49 -4.64
CA PRO A 87 -16.67 -4.71 -3.87
C PRO A 87 -15.42 -4.61 -2.97
N VAL A 88 -15.60 -4.91 -1.69
CA VAL A 88 -14.55 -4.79 -0.66
C VAL A 88 -14.42 -6.10 0.09
N VAL A 89 -13.19 -6.57 0.27
CA VAL A 89 -12.84 -7.67 1.16
C VAL A 89 -11.86 -7.18 2.20
N GLN A 90 -12.14 -7.48 3.48
CA GLN A 90 -11.24 -7.14 4.57
C GLN A 90 -10.39 -8.33 4.99
N ILE A 91 -9.12 -8.05 5.29
CA ILE A 91 -8.21 -8.95 5.99
C ILE A 91 -7.95 -8.36 7.37
N THR A 92 -8.39 -9.05 8.42
CA THR A 92 -8.03 -8.71 9.79
C THR A 92 -6.74 -9.43 10.15
N THR A 93 -5.65 -8.69 10.36
CA THR A 93 -4.32 -9.27 10.58
C THR A 93 -4.00 -9.55 12.04
N GLY A 94 -4.81 -9.02 12.99
CA GLY A 94 -4.58 -9.16 14.42
C GLY A 94 -3.29 -8.44 14.86
N THR A 95 -2.27 -9.19 15.20
CA THR A 95 -0.97 -8.64 15.66
C THR A 95 0.04 -8.42 14.54
N VAL A 96 -0.25 -8.87 13.31
CA VAL A 96 0.66 -8.76 12.16
C VAL A 96 0.48 -7.39 11.50
N CYS A 97 1.55 -6.61 11.42
CA CYS A 97 1.54 -5.23 10.94
C CYS A 97 1.79 -5.09 9.43
N HIS A 98 1.54 -6.15 8.65
CA HIS A 98 1.69 -6.17 7.19
C HIS A 98 0.76 -7.22 6.58
N LEU A 99 0.56 -7.13 5.28
CA LEU A 99 -0.07 -8.18 4.49
C LEU A 99 1.00 -9.08 3.86
N GLU A 100 0.63 -10.33 3.61
CA GLU A 100 1.44 -11.31 2.88
C GLU A 100 0.73 -11.72 1.59
N ALA A 101 1.50 -12.19 0.60
CA ALA A 101 0.97 -12.56 -0.70
C ALA A 101 -0.13 -13.64 -0.64
N ASP A 102 -0.01 -14.60 0.29
CA ASP A 102 -1.03 -15.63 0.47
C ASP A 102 -2.36 -15.08 1.00
N MET A 103 -2.30 -14.11 1.91
CA MET A 103 -3.50 -13.42 2.43
C MET A 103 -4.24 -12.69 1.29
N VAL A 104 -3.48 -12.01 0.44
CA VAL A 104 -4.03 -11.27 -0.71
C VAL A 104 -4.70 -12.22 -1.70
N LEU A 105 -4.08 -13.35 -2.06
CA LEU A 105 -4.69 -14.29 -2.99
C LEU A 105 -5.99 -14.87 -2.43
N ARG A 106 -5.98 -15.31 -1.19
CA ARG A 106 -7.19 -15.84 -0.55
C ARG A 106 -8.33 -14.83 -0.52
N SER A 107 -8.01 -13.57 -0.28
CA SER A 107 -9.01 -12.49 -0.29
C SER A 107 -9.49 -12.18 -1.70
N ALA A 108 -8.61 -12.15 -2.68
CA ALA A 108 -8.96 -11.91 -4.08
C ALA A 108 -9.91 -12.98 -4.64
N GLN A 109 -9.85 -14.21 -4.13
CA GLN A 109 -10.77 -15.28 -4.52
C GLN A 109 -12.23 -15.04 -4.07
N HIS A 110 -12.46 -14.11 -3.16
CA HIS A 110 -13.81 -13.67 -2.75
C HIS A 110 -14.36 -12.52 -3.61
N LEU A 111 -13.57 -12.04 -4.57
CA LEU A 111 -13.96 -11.02 -5.54
C LEU A 111 -14.19 -11.66 -6.91
N ASP A 112 -15.14 -11.12 -7.66
CA ASP A 112 -15.31 -11.46 -9.08
C ASP A 112 -14.28 -10.67 -9.90
N LEU A 113 -13.05 -11.18 -9.99
CA LEU A 113 -11.97 -10.52 -10.70
C LEU A 113 -12.23 -10.38 -12.20
N ASP A 114 -13.05 -11.22 -12.79
CA ASP A 114 -13.41 -11.14 -14.22
C ASP A 114 -14.28 -9.90 -14.50
N ALA A 115 -14.93 -9.35 -13.48
CA ALA A 115 -15.70 -8.10 -13.56
C ALA A 115 -14.88 -6.84 -13.22
N LEU A 116 -13.61 -6.97 -12.89
CA LEU A 116 -12.75 -5.86 -12.45
C LEU A 116 -11.63 -5.57 -13.47
N ASP A 117 -11.29 -4.30 -13.61
CA ASP A 117 -10.10 -3.84 -14.32
C ASP A 117 -8.97 -3.49 -13.35
N LEU A 118 -9.32 -3.09 -12.13
CA LEU A 118 -8.38 -2.65 -11.10
C LEU A 118 -8.69 -3.31 -9.75
N LEU A 119 -7.65 -3.78 -9.09
CA LEU A 119 -7.68 -4.20 -7.70
C LEU A 119 -6.76 -3.31 -6.89
N VAL A 120 -7.29 -2.65 -5.87
CA VAL A 120 -6.50 -1.84 -4.94
C VAL A 120 -6.36 -2.60 -3.62
N ILE A 121 -5.13 -2.74 -3.17
CA ILE A 121 -4.82 -3.26 -1.85
C ILE A 121 -4.52 -2.06 -0.95
N GLU A 122 -5.40 -1.78 0.02
CA GLU A 122 -5.11 -0.87 1.12
C GLU A 122 -4.36 -1.64 2.20
N ASN A 123 -3.05 -1.43 2.27
CA ASN A 123 -2.19 -2.12 3.23
C ASN A 123 -2.41 -1.62 4.66
N VAL A 124 -1.97 -2.40 5.63
CA VAL A 124 -1.94 -1.98 7.04
C VAL A 124 -1.14 -0.69 7.19
N GLY A 125 -1.61 0.23 8.05
CA GLY A 125 -0.94 1.50 8.31
C GLY A 125 0.43 1.28 8.96
N ASN A 126 1.48 1.19 8.14
CA ASN A 126 2.86 0.95 8.56
C ASN A 126 3.80 1.20 7.38
N LEU A 127 4.92 1.89 7.61
CA LEU A 127 5.96 2.14 6.59
C LEU A 127 7.22 1.26 6.75
N VAL A 128 7.25 0.34 7.68
CA VAL A 128 8.41 -0.52 7.96
C VAL A 128 8.17 -1.94 7.44
N CYS A 129 7.29 -2.68 8.09
CA CYS A 129 7.07 -4.10 7.78
C CYS A 129 6.63 -4.35 6.33
N PRO A 130 5.67 -3.59 5.75
CA PRO A 130 5.20 -3.85 4.38
C PRO A 130 6.27 -3.63 3.30
N ALA A 131 7.35 -2.92 3.59
CA ALA A 131 8.43 -2.68 2.63
C ALA A 131 9.08 -3.96 2.11
N SER A 132 9.13 -5.01 2.93
CA SER A 132 9.78 -6.28 2.61
C SER A 132 8.83 -7.32 1.99
N TYR A 133 7.53 -7.03 1.88
CA TYR A 133 6.53 -7.99 1.41
C TYR A 133 5.95 -7.58 0.07
N ASP A 134 6.41 -8.23 -0.99
CA ASP A 134 5.80 -8.20 -2.31
C ASP A 134 4.46 -8.95 -2.25
N LEU A 135 3.39 -8.35 -2.75
CA LEU A 135 2.05 -8.93 -2.78
C LEU A 135 1.65 -9.44 -4.17
N GLY A 136 2.52 -9.25 -5.17
CA GLY A 136 2.22 -9.50 -6.57
C GLY A 136 1.57 -8.31 -7.26
N GLU A 137 1.69 -7.12 -6.70
CA GLU A 137 1.19 -5.87 -7.27
C GLU A 137 1.93 -5.45 -8.52
N ASP A 138 1.24 -4.75 -9.44
CA ASP A 138 1.85 -4.09 -10.60
C ASP A 138 2.60 -2.83 -10.19
N ALA A 139 2.08 -2.09 -9.20
CA ALA A 139 2.71 -0.88 -8.71
C ALA A 139 2.45 -0.68 -7.21
N ARG A 140 3.42 -0.06 -6.53
CA ARG A 140 3.34 0.34 -5.13
C ARG A 140 3.24 1.85 -5.03
N VAL A 141 2.18 2.29 -4.35
CA VAL A 141 1.90 3.69 -4.05
C VAL A 141 2.25 3.96 -2.60
N VAL A 142 3.21 4.83 -2.35
CA VAL A 142 3.59 5.26 -1.00
C VAL A 142 2.99 6.63 -0.75
N LEU A 143 2.11 6.71 0.25
CA LEU A 143 1.41 7.92 0.63
C LEU A 143 1.98 8.47 1.94
N PHE A 144 2.26 9.78 1.97
CA PHE A 144 2.45 10.50 3.22
C PHE A 144 1.78 11.88 3.15
N SER A 145 1.44 12.45 4.31
CA SER A 145 0.78 13.75 4.38
C SER A 145 1.75 14.84 4.79
N THR A 146 1.40 16.08 4.43
CA THR A 146 2.16 17.27 4.86
C THR A 146 2.29 17.40 6.37
N THR A 147 1.35 16.84 7.15
CA THR A 147 1.38 16.81 8.62
C THR A 147 2.48 15.89 9.19
N GLU A 148 3.06 15.02 8.37
CA GLU A 148 4.10 14.07 8.78
C GLU A 148 5.52 14.62 8.57
N GLY A 149 5.66 15.76 7.88
CA GLY A 149 6.92 16.43 7.64
C GLY A 149 7.62 16.04 6.32
N GLU A 150 8.44 16.96 5.84
CA GLU A 150 9.18 16.84 4.58
C GLU A 150 10.31 15.81 4.61
N ASP A 151 10.73 15.39 5.79
CA ASP A 151 11.81 14.42 6.02
C ASP A 151 11.33 12.96 6.08
N LYS A 152 10.02 12.72 5.89
CA LYS A 152 9.44 11.37 5.92
C LYS A 152 10.18 10.37 5.02
N PRO A 153 10.55 10.71 3.76
CA PRO A 153 11.33 9.82 2.90
C PRO A 153 12.69 9.46 3.47
N LEU A 154 13.34 10.38 4.19
CA LEU A 154 14.63 10.15 4.82
C LEU A 154 14.53 9.23 6.03
N LYS A 155 13.41 9.25 6.74
CA LYS A 155 13.15 8.39 7.91
C LYS A 155 12.79 6.96 7.53
N TYR A 156 12.14 6.76 6.38
CA TYR A 156 11.68 5.46 5.89
C TYR A 156 12.21 5.14 4.47
N PRO A 157 13.53 5.21 4.26
CA PRO A 157 14.11 5.11 2.92
C PRO A 157 13.83 3.76 2.27
N THR A 158 13.77 2.68 3.03
CA THR A 158 13.51 1.33 2.50
C THR A 158 12.15 1.26 1.83
N MET A 159 11.11 1.84 2.44
CA MET A 159 9.78 1.87 1.84
C MET A 159 9.74 2.75 0.59
N PHE A 160 10.26 3.96 0.66
CA PHE A 160 10.23 4.89 -0.48
C PHE A 160 11.03 4.39 -1.68
N LYS A 161 12.13 3.63 -1.46
CA LYS A 161 12.88 2.99 -2.54
C LYS A 161 12.07 1.94 -3.32
N THR A 162 11.00 1.40 -2.73
CA THR A 162 10.12 0.44 -3.40
C THR A 162 8.96 1.10 -4.14
N ALA A 163 8.78 2.42 -4.02
CA ALA A 163 7.66 3.15 -4.59
C ALA A 163 7.78 3.28 -6.11
N ASP A 164 6.68 3.04 -6.81
CA ASP A 164 6.48 3.44 -8.21
C ASP A 164 5.83 4.83 -8.28
N LEU A 165 5.00 5.14 -7.30
CA LEU A 165 4.34 6.43 -7.13
C LEU A 165 4.42 6.87 -5.67
N VAL A 166 4.80 8.13 -5.45
CA VAL A 166 4.74 8.79 -4.14
C VAL A 166 3.62 9.83 -4.18
N VAL A 167 2.70 9.75 -3.24
CA VAL A 167 1.61 10.71 -3.10
C VAL A 167 1.83 11.55 -1.85
N ILE A 168 1.90 12.88 -2.02
CA ILE A 168 1.94 13.84 -0.92
C ILE A 168 0.52 14.37 -0.73
N ASN A 169 -0.09 14.00 0.38
CA ASN A 169 -1.48 14.33 0.68
C ASN A 169 -1.61 15.55 1.59
N LYS A 170 -2.80 16.12 1.61
CA LYS A 170 -3.15 17.30 2.42
C LYS A 170 -2.32 18.54 2.06
N ILE A 171 -2.07 18.71 0.76
CA ILE A 171 -1.26 19.84 0.28
C ILE A 171 -1.93 21.20 0.53
N ASP A 172 -3.25 21.22 0.66
CA ASP A 172 -4.05 22.39 0.98
C ASP A 172 -3.72 23.02 2.34
N ILE A 173 -3.21 22.21 3.29
CA ILE A 173 -2.81 22.70 4.62
C ILE A 173 -1.29 22.79 4.79
N ALA A 174 -0.51 22.60 3.74
CA ALA A 174 0.96 22.59 3.81
C ALA A 174 1.54 23.84 4.48
N GLU A 175 1.04 25.03 4.13
CA GLU A 175 1.48 26.30 4.73
C GLU A 175 1.13 26.35 6.22
N ALA A 176 -0.11 25.95 6.57
CA ALA A 176 -0.60 26.02 7.96
C ALA A 176 0.19 25.09 8.90
N VAL A 177 0.73 23.99 8.40
CA VAL A 177 1.54 23.05 9.20
C VAL A 177 3.05 23.29 9.04
N GLY A 178 3.46 24.33 8.32
CA GLY A 178 4.87 24.68 8.11
C GLY A 178 5.64 23.65 7.26
N PHE A 179 4.96 22.98 6.33
CA PHE A 179 5.57 21.97 5.47
C PHE A 179 6.39 22.62 4.35
N ASP A 180 7.68 22.27 4.27
CA ASP A 180 8.55 22.71 3.18
C ASP A 180 8.39 21.79 1.96
N ARG A 181 7.51 22.20 1.04
CA ARG A 181 7.19 21.46 -0.17
C ARG A 181 8.43 21.16 -1.03
N GLN A 182 9.33 22.15 -1.23
CA GLN A 182 10.50 21.96 -2.08
C GLN A 182 11.47 20.96 -1.48
N THR A 183 11.73 21.05 -0.17
CA THR A 183 12.54 20.08 0.56
C THR A 183 11.93 18.68 0.50
N ALA A 184 10.60 18.54 0.63
CA ALA A 184 9.95 17.25 0.50
C ALA A 184 10.15 16.62 -0.89
N LEU A 185 9.96 17.40 -1.96
CA LEU A 185 10.17 16.93 -3.34
C LEU A 185 11.63 16.50 -3.56
N ASP A 186 12.59 17.27 -3.06
CA ASP A 186 14.02 16.95 -3.18
C ASP A 186 14.38 15.67 -2.40
N ASN A 187 13.81 15.48 -1.21
CA ASN A 187 13.97 14.27 -0.42
C ASN A 187 13.40 13.04 -1.11
N VAL A 188 12.19 13.15 -1.68
CA VAL A 188 11.60 12.05 -2.46
C VAL A 188 12.48 11.71 -3.66
N ARG A 189 12.90 12.69 -4.45
CA ARG A 189 13.76 12.47 -5.62
C ARG A 189 15.10 11.83 -5.27
N ARG A 190 15.68 12.22 -4.11
CA ARG A 190 16.92 11.66 -3.61
C ARG A 190 16.79 10.19 -3.23
N ILE A 191 15.71 9.80 -2.55
CA ILE A 191 15.49 8.44 -2.03
C ILE A 191 14.84 7.53 -3.06
N ALA A 192 13.89 8.06 -3.84
CA ALA A 192 13.06 7.33 -4.78
C ALA A 192 13.08 8.00 -6.18
N PRO A 193 14.26 8.07 -6.86
CA PRO A 193 14.38 8.74 -8.15
C PRO A 193 13.53 8.07 -9.25
N GLN A 194 13.16 6.80 -9.08
CA GLN A 194 12.32 6.04 -9.99
C GLN A 194 10.83 6.37 -9.86
N ALA A 195 10.40 6.95 -8.73
CA ALA A 195 9.00 7.17 -8.45
C ALA A 195 8.46 8.44 -9.13
N GLU A 196 7.25 8.34 -9.66
CA GLU A 196 6.45 9.53 -9.97
C GLU A 196 5.96 10.19 -8.68
N ILE A 197 5.70 11.50 -8.71
CA ILE A 197 5.22 12.25 -7.54
C ILE A 197 3.89 12.91 -7.90
N LEU A 198 2.87 12.68 -7.06
CA LEU A 198 1.59 13.38 -7.10
C LEU A 198 1.37 14.13 -5.80
N GLU A 199 0.80 15.33 -5.91
CA GLU A 199 0.38 16.15 -4.79
C GLU A 199 -1.14 16.27 -4.82
N VAL A 200 -1.80 15.96 -3.70
CA VAL A 200 -3.27 15.91 -3.60
C VAL A 200 -3.78 16.53 -2.29
N SER A 201 -5.08 16.84 -2.27
CA SER A 201 -5.78 17.41 -1.11
C SER A 201 -7.17 16.82 -0.94
#